data_4896db0ce49747081a7ea03d65f2fb7f
#
_entry.id   4896db0ce49747081a7ea03d65f2fb7f
#
_cell.length_a   1.000
_cell.length_b   1.000
_cell.length_c   1.000
_cell.angle_alpha   90.00
_cell.angle_beta   90.00
_cell.angle_gamma   90.00
#
_symmetry.space_group_name_H-M   'P 1'
#
loop_
_entity.id
_entity.type
_entity.pdbx_description
1 polymer ?
#
loop_
_entity_poly.entity_id
_entity_poly.type
_entity_poly.pdbx_seq_one_letter_code
_entity_poly.pdbx_strand_id
1 'polypeptide(L)'
;MMASPRFVPPRSNDADTVPFATVEEAWMWGVKSLQCRLNGAQMRPGVGAISRPCEASDVVNCAERLRRRRELSATDISVLFLYGQYAIPPRALGRVHIQAARVWERALSRLEPLLEQKGIIMPSSAMDADHA
;
A
#
# COMPACT_ATOMS: atom_id res chain seq x y z
N MET A 1 8.34 30.16 15.11
CA MET A 1 8.10 29.94 15.01
C MET A 1 8.11 29.45 14.63
N MET A 2 7.97 29.18 14.41
CA MET A 2 7.84 28.77 14.06
C MET A 2 7.72 27.97 13.80
N ALA A 3 7.63 27.75 13.77
CA ALA A 3 7.44 27.08 13.57
C ALA A 3 7.42 26.26 13.26
N SER A 4 7.36 26.13 13.32
CA SER A 4 7.20 25.49 13.10
C SER A 4 7.52 24.68 12.73
N PRO A 5 7.53 24.48 12.91
CA PRO A 5 7.80 23.67 12.51
C PRO A 5 7.93 22.80 12.20
N ARG A 6 7.83 22.76 12.31
CA ARG A 6 7.76 22.09 12.04
C ARG A 6 7.88 21.25 11.61
N PHE A 7 7.72 21.10 11.50
CA PHE A 7 7.68 20.34 11.06
C PHE A 7 7.87 19.86 10.18
N VAL A 8 7.98 19.79 10.03
CA VAL A 8 7.88 19.54 9.02
C VAL A 8 8.63 19.25 8.31
N PRO A 9 8.84 19.14 8.30
CA PRO A 9 9.64 18.64 7.71
C PRO A 9 10.30 18.06 6.84
N PRO A 10 10.94 17.55 7.10
CA PRO A 10 11.54 16.89 6.00
C PRO A 10 10.64 16.98 4.84
N ARG A 11 9.71 17.67 5.14
CA ARG A 11 8.63 17.86 4.20
C ARG A 11 9.09 18.53 2.93
N SER A 12 10.23 19.13 2.98
CA SER A 12 10.81 19.66 1.77
C SER A 12 11.02 18.56 0.73
N ASN A 13 11.13 17.34 1.20
CA ASN A 13 11.31 16.20 0.31
C ASN A 13 10.03 15.69 -0.28
N ASP A 14 8.93 16.24 0.13
CA ASP A 14 7.63 15.80 -0.39
C ASP A 14 7.56 15.94 -1.91
N ALA A 15 8.27 16.91 -2.44
CA ALA A 15 8.30 17.10 -3.88
C ALA A 15 8.89 15.88 -4.59
N ASP A 16 9.74 15.14 -3.89
CA ASP A 16 10.41 14.00 -4.47
C ASP A 16 9.69 12.69 -4.22
N THR A 17 8.64 12.72 -3.42
CA THR A 17 7.91 11.49 -3.14
C THR A 17 6.72 11.37 -4.07
N VAL A 18 6.44 10.15 -4.47
CA VAL A 18 5.37 9.86 -5.40
C VAL A 18 4.43 8.87 -4.75
N PRO A 19 3.17 9.25 -4.51
CA PRO A 19 2.20 8.28 -3.99
C PRO A 19 1.92 7.22 -5.04
N PHE A 20 1.43 6.08 -4.57
CA PHE A 20 1.10 5.00 -5.47
C PHE A 20 -0.19 5.34 -6.22
N ALA A 21 -0.29 4.86 -7.45
CA ALA A 21 -1.47 5.09 -8.24
C ALA A 21 -2.66 4.25 -7.75
N THR A 22 -2.39 3.04 -7.27
CA THR A 22 -3.46 2.14 -6.83
C THR A 22 -3.11 1.51 -5.50
N VAL A 23 -4.16 1.03 -4.82
CA VAL A 23 -3.98 0.31 -3.56
C VAL A 23 -3.23 -0.99 -3.79
N GLU A 24 -3.46 -1.64 -4.91
CA GLU A 24 -2.78 -2.90 -5.23
C GLU A 24 -1.27 -2.71 -5.31
N GLU A 25 -0.87 -1.66 -6.01
CA GLU A 25 0.55 -1.35 -6.17
C GLU A 25 1.19 -1.07 -4.81
N ALA A 26 0.51 -0.27 -3.98
CA ALA A 26 1.03 0.05 -2.66
C ALA A 26 1.16 -1.18 -1.79
N TRP A 27 0.16 -2.05 -1.85
CA TRP A 27 0.18 -3.26 -1.04
C TRP A 27 1.32 -4.19 -1.43
N MET A 28 1.48 -4.43 -2.72
CA MET A 28 2.55 -5.32 -3.19
C MET A 28 3.93 -4.78 -2.83
N TRP A 29 4.11 -3.47 -2.98
CA TRP A 29 5.36 -2.85 -2.59
C TRP A 29 5.61 -3.01 -1.08
N GLY A 30 4.56 -2.81 -0.28
CA GLY A 30 4.71 -2.89 1.17
C GLY A 30 5.11 -4.27 1.64
N VAL A 31 4.41 -5.29 1.15
CA VAL A 31 4.69 -6.67 1.54
C VAL A 31 6.08 -7.10 1.07
N LYS A 32 6.40 -6.79 -0.17
CA LYS A 32 7.68 -7.19 -0.74
C LYS A 32 8.84 -6.53 -0.02
N SER A 33 8.69 -5.25 0.28
CA SER A 33 9.74 -4.51 0.97
C SER A 33 9.98 -5.04 2.38
N LEU A 34 8.89 -5.33 3.10
CA LEU A 34 9.04 -5.90 4.44
C LEU A 34 9.65 -7.29 4.39
N GLN A 35 9.27 -8.08 3.41
CA GLN A 35 9.81 -9.41 3.28
C GLN A 35 11.31 -9.38 3.03
N CYS A 36 11.75 -8.49 2.17
CA CYS A 36 13.18 -8.33 1.90
C CYS A 36 13.92 -7.96 3.17
N ARG A 37 13.34 -7.07 3.96
CA ARG A 37 13.94 -6.63 5.20
C ARG A 37 14.05 -7.77 6.20
N LEU A 38 12.99 -8.56 6.33
CA LEU A 38 12.97 -9.68 7.25
C LEU A 38 13.95 -10.77 6.85
N ASN A 39 14.20 -10.91 5.57
CA ASN A 39 15.13 -11.93 5.06
C ASN A 39 16.57 -11.45 5.09
N GLY A 40 16.81 -10.27 5.63
CA GLY A 40 18.17 -9.75 5.73
C GLY A 40 18.69 -9.12 4.47
N ALA A 41 17.87 -9.07 3.42
CA ALA A 41 18.26 -8.41 2.19
C ALA A 41 18.22 -6.91 2.39
N GLN A 42 19.18 -6.22 1.83
CA GLN A 42 19.19 -4.79 1.94
C GLN A 42 18.52 -4.16 0.75
N MET A 43 17.57 -3.31 1.05
CA MET A 43 16.96 -2.49 0.02
C MET A 43 17.93 -1.36 -0.25
N ARG A 44 18.50 -1.39 -1.38
CA ARG A 44 19.39 -0.29 -1.72
C ARG A 44 18.56 0.91 -2.10
N PRO A 45 18.69 2.00 -1.36
CA PRO A 45 18.12 3.24 -1.84
C PRO A 45 18.93 3.56 -3.05
N GLY A 46 18.43 3.31 -4.16
CA GLY A 46 19.35 3.39 -5.19
C GLY A 46 18.91 4.10 -6.40
N VAL A 47 19.74 3.95 -7.34
CA VAL A 47 19.53 4.50 -8.65
C VAL A 47 18.20 3.99 -9.18
N GLY A 48 17.34 4.90 -9.54
CA GLY A 48 16.08 4.54 -10.12
C GLY A 48 14.95 4.27 -9.12
N ALA A 49 15.27 4.27 -7.85
CA ALA A 49 14.22 4.07 -6.85
C ALA A 49 13.35 5.30 -6.73
N ILE A 50 12.04 5.10 -6.75
CA ILE A 50 11.10 6.19 -6.56
C ILE A 50 10.86 6.35 -5.07
N SER A 51 10.99 7.59 -4.61
CA SER A 51 10.74 7.90 -3.22
C SER A 51 9.25 7.84 -2.93
N ARG A 52 8.87 7.14 -1.87
CA ARG A 52 7.47 6.98 -1.52
C ARG A 52 7.16 7.76 -0.24
N PRO A 53 5.90 8.16 -0.06
CA PRO A 53 5.52 9.01 1.08
C PRO A 53 5.33 8.24 2.37
N CYS A 54 5.81 7.02 2.46
CA CYS A 54 5.58 6.19 3.64
C CYS A 54 6.62 5.08 3.71
N GLU A 55 6.67 4.44 4.87
CA GLU A 55 7.43 3.21 5.06
C GLU A 55 6.57 2.02 4.65
N ALA A 56 7.23 0.92 4.31
CA ALA A 56 6.51 -0.29 3.96
C ALA A 56 5.62 -0.77 5.10
N SER A 57 6.10 -0.62 6.34
CA SER A 57 5.30 -1.03 7.50
C SER A 57 4.03 -0.20 7.65
N ASP A 58 4.03 1.03 7.17
CA ASP A 58 2.82 1.86 7.24
C ASP A 58 1.68 1.23 6.44
N VAL A 59 2.00 0.69 5.27
CA VAL A 59 1.01 0.05 4.43
C VAL A 59 0.45 -1.20 5.10
N VAL A 60 1.36 -2.05 5.59
CA VAL A 60 0.96 -3.31 6.20
C VAL A 60 0.18 -3.06 7.49
N ASN A 61 0.59 -2.06 8.27
CA ASN A 61 -0.10 -1.74 9.51
C ASN A 61 -1.53 -1.28 9.28
N CYS A 62 -1.82 -0.69 8.14
CA CYS A 62 -3.19 -0.33 7.81
C CYS A 62 -4.07 -1.57 7.70
N ALA A 63 -3.57 -2.63 7.07
CA ALA A 63 -4.32 -3.87 6.99
C ALA A 63 -4.52 -4.49 8.37
N GLU A 64 -3.48 -4.44 9.20
CA GLU A 64 -3.58 -4.93 10.57
C GLU A 64 -4.62 -4.17 11.38
N ARG A 65 -4.68 -2.87 11.18
CA ARG A 65 -5.68 -2.05 11.85
C ARG A 65 -7.09 -2.48 11.45
N LEU A 66 -7.31 -2.70 10.15
CA LEU A 66 -8.61 -3.15 9.68
C LEU A 66 -8.95 -4.52 10.20
N ARG A 67 -7.95 -5.38 10.34
CA ARG A 67 -8.14 -6.71 10.91
C ARG A 67 -8.63 -6.59 12.36
N ARG A 68 -7.98 -5.75 13.13
CA ARG A 68 -8.37 -5.54 14.54
C ARG A 68 -9.76 -4.94 14.65
N ARG A 69 -10.15 -4.12 13.70
CA ARG A 69 -11.48 -3.51 13.66
C ARG A 69 -12.53 -4.43 13.05
N ARG A 70 -12.11 -5.63 12.66
CA ARG A 70 -12.99 -6.65 12.06
C ARG A 70 -13.56 -6.25 10.71
N GLU A 71 -12.88 -5.33 10.04
CA GLU A 71 -13.23 -4.97 8.68
C GLU A 71 -12.57 -5.87 7.67
N LEU A 72 -11.48 -6.53 8.07
CA LEU A 72 -10.85 -7.58 7.28
C LEU A 72 -10.84 -8.86 8.10
N SER A 73 -11.17 -9.97 7.46
CA SER A 73 -11.17 -11.27 8.13
C SER A 73 -9.78 -11.89 8.06
N ALA A 74 -9.59 -12.99 8.78
CA ALA A 74 -8.35 -13.75 8.70
C ALA A 74 -8.09 -14.23 7.28
N THR A 75 -9.13 -14.64 6.58
CA THR A 75 -9.00 -15.06 5.18
C THR A 75 -8.54 -13.92 4.30
N ASP A 76 -9.12 -12.73 4.51
CA ASP A 76 -8.71 -11.56 3.75
C ASP A 76 -7.23 -11.28 3.92
N ILE A 77 -6.77 -11.32 5.16
CA ILE A 77 -5.36 -11.06 5.47
C ILE A 77 -4.47 -12.12 4.83
N SER A 78 -4.88 -13.39 4.91
CA SER A 78 -4.09 -14.47 4.33
C SER A 78 -3.91 -14.29 2.83
N VAL A 79 -4.98 -13.93 2.14
CA VAL A 79 -4.92 -13.72 0.70
C VAL A 79 -4.04 -12.52 0.37
N LEU A 80 -4.20 -11.44 1.13
CA LEU A 80 -3.40 -10.24 0.89
C LEU A 80 -1.90 -10.54 1.00
N PHE A 81 -1.50 -11.26 2.03
CA PHE A 81 -0.09 -11.54 2.21
C PHE A 81 0.42 -12.59 1.24
N LEU A 82 -0.38 -13.60 0.94
CA LEU A 82 0.04 -14.65 0.04
C LEU A 82 0.37 -14.10 -1.35
N TYR A 83 -0.56 -13.37 -1.93
CA TYR A 83 -0.33 -12.84 -3.28
C TYR A 83 0.57 -11.62 -3.28
N GLY A 84 0.59 -10.88 -2.17
CA GLY A 84 1.49 -9.74 -2.05
C GLY A 84 2.95 -10.15 -2.10
N GLN A 85 3.29 -11.25 -1.43
CA GLN A 85 4.69 -11.68 -1.40
C GLN A 85 5.19 -12.14 -2.76
N TYR A 86 4.30 -12.62 -3.63
CA TYR A 86 4.69 -13.00 -4.97
C TYR A 86 4.56 -11.85 -5.96
N ALA A 87 3.94 -10.76 -5.53
CA ALA A 87 3.75 -9.57 -6.35
C ALA A 87 2.97 -9.87 -7.64
N ILE A 88 2.04 -10.83 -7.55
CA ILE A 88 1.20 -11.21 -8.67
C ILE A 88 -0.24 -11.27 -8.18
N PRO A 89 -1.16 -10.51 -8.79
CA PRO A 89 -2.54 -10.58 -8.34
C PRO A 89 -3.19 -11.90 -8.76
N PRO A 90 -4.12 -12.41 -7.95
CA PRO A 90 -4.75 -13.70 -8.27
C PRO A 90 -5.41 -13.75 -9.63
N ARG A 91 -5.96 -12.65 -10.10
CA ARG A 91 -6.63 -12.63 -11.41
C ARG A 91 -5.69 -12.96 -12.55
N ALA A 92 -4.39 -12.74 -12.35
CA ALA A 92 -3.39 -13.02 -13.38
C ALA A 92 -3.02 -14.50 -13.44
N LEU A 93 -3.46 -15.28 -12.46
CA LEU A 93 -3.05 -16.67 -12.33
C LEU A 93 -4.10 -17.66 -12.82
N GLY A 94 -5.20 -17.17 -13.34
CA GLY A 94 -6.18 -18.02 -13.99
C GLY A 94 -7.34 -18.41 -13.10
N ARG A 95 -8.17 -19.31 -13.65
CA ARG A 95 -9.46 -19.63 -13.05
C ARG A 95 -9.38 -20.28 -11.68
N VAL A 96 -8.34 -21.06 -11.44
CA VAL A 96 -8.22 -21.75 -10.16
C VAL A 96 -8.07 -20.75 -9.01
N HIS A 97 -7.70 -19.52 -9.33
CA HIS A 97 -7.53 -18.47 -8.34
C HIS A 97 -8.71 -17.51 -8.26
N ILE A 98 -9.85 -17.87 -8.84
CA ILE A 98 -10.96 -16.92 -8.93
C ILE A 98 -11.52 -16.54 -7.58
N GLN A 99 -11.60 -17.49 -6.64
CA GLN A 99 -12.08 -17.14 -5.30
C GLN A 99 -11.10 -16.21 -4.59
N ALA A 100 -9.82 -16.50 -4.75
CA ALA A 100 -8.80 -15.62 -4.18
C ALA A 100 -8.87 -14.23 -4.82
N ALA A 101 -9.18 -14.17 -6.11
CA ALA A 101 -9.31 -12.89 -6.78
C ALA A 101 -10.44 -12.05 -6.19
N ARG A 102 -11.55 -12.68 -5.85
CA ARG A 102 -12.67 -11.98 -5.24
C ARG A 102 -12.31 -11.46 -3.86
N VAL A 103 -11.65 -12.29 -3.07
CA VAL A 103 -11.20 -11.88 -1.74
C VAL A 103 -10.20 -10.74 -1.86
N TRP A 104 -9.26 -10.86 -2.78
CA TRP A 104 -8.23 -9.87 -3.03
C TRP A 104 -8.85 -8.50 -3.36
N GLU A 105 -9.77 -8.47 -4.31
CA GLU A 105 -10.40 -7.21 -4.72
C GLU A 105 -11.20 -6.59 -3.58
N ARG A 106 -11.93 -7.41 -2.85
CA ARG A 106 -12.72 -6.91 -1.74
C ARG A 106 -11.82 -6.35 -0.64
N ALA A 107 -10.77 -7.07 -0.30
CA ALA A 107 -9.88 -6.64 0.76
C ALA A 107 -9.18 -5.34 0.39
N LEU A 108 -8.71 -5.24 -0.85
CA LEU A 108 -8.04 -4.03 -1.30
C LEU A 108 -8.99 -2.84 -1.32
N SER A 109 -10.25 -3.07 -1.69
CA SER A 109 -11.19 -1.96 -1.71
C SER A 109 -11.48 -1.42 -0.32
N ARG A 110 -11.36 -2.27 0.70
CA ARG A 110 -11.51 -1.81 2.08
C ARG A 110 -10.28 -1.10 2.60
N LEU A 111 -9.13 -1.48 2.07
CA LEU A 111 -7.87 -0.84 2.46
C LEU A 111 -7.69 0.53 1.80
N GLU A 112 -8.26 0.70 0.65
CA GLU A 112 -8.05 1.88 -0.17
C GLU A 112 -8.33 3.19 0.54
N PRO A 113 -9.51 3.37 1.18
CA PRO A 113 -9.77 4.67 1.82
C PRO A 113 -8.78 5.01 2.91
N LEU A 114 -8.29 4.00 3.62
CA LEU A 114 -7.34 4.25 4.69
C LEU A 114 -6.00 4.74 4.13
N LEU A 115 -5.55 4.13 3.04
CA LEU A 115 -4.32 4.56 2.40
C LEU A 115 -4.47 5.94 1.75
N GLU A 116 -5.65 6.24 1.22
CA GLU A 116 -5.91 7.57 0.67
C GLU A 116 -5.82 8.63 1.76
N GLN A 117 -6.40 8.35 2.92
CA GLN A 117 -6.36 9.30 4.02
C GLN A 117 -4.95 9.61 4.47
N LYS A 118 -4.08 8.64 4.36
CA LYS A 118 -2.69 8.81 4.78
C LYS A 118 -1.81 9.38 3.68
N GLY A 119 -2.36 9.61 2.50
CA GLY A 119 -1.60 10.15 1.40
C GLY A 119 -0.67 9.15 0.74
N ILE A 120 -0.87 7.87 1.03
CA ILE A 120 -0.02 6.83 0.48
C ILE A 120 -0.35 6.54 -0.97
N ILE A 121 -1.64 6.59 -1.30
CA ILE A 121 -2.08 6.40 -2.68
C ILE A 121 -2.83 7.65 -3.14
N MET A 122 -2.91 7.80 -4.45
CA MET A 122 -3.63 8.92 -5.04
C MET A 122 -5.11 8.77 -4.75
N PRO A 123 -5.78 9.86 -4.35
CA PRO A 123 -7.20 9.76 -4.05
C PRO A 123 -8.01 9.52 -5.30
N SER A 124 -8.94 8.55 -5.23
CA SER A 124 -9.81 8.28 -6.35
C SER A 124 -10.76 9.43 -6.62
N SER A 125 -11.05 10.22 -5.60
CA SER A 125 -11.91 11.38 -5.80
C SER A 125 -11.28 12.41 -6.74
N ALA A 126 -9.96 12.47 -6.78
CA ALA A 126 -9.30 13.38 -7.72
C ALA A 126 -9.53 12.97 -9.17
N MET A 127 -9.63 11.67 -9.39
CA MET A 127 -9.93 11.16 -10.72
C MET A 127 -11.39 11.39 -11.07
N ASP A 128 -12.27 11.23 -10.09
CA ASP A 128 -13.69 11.45 -10.29
C ASP A 128 -13.99 12.91 -10.63
N ALA A 129 -13.22 13.81 -10.05
CA ALA A 129 -13.43 15.23 -10.30
C ALA A 129 -13.23 15.58 -11.77
N ASP A 130 -12.44 14.81 -12.47
CA ASP A 130 -12.20 15.04 -13.87
C ASP A 130 -13.43 14.78 -14.73
N HIS A 131 -14.37 14.04 -14.19
CA HIS A 131 -15.58 13.70 -14.91
C HIS A 131 -16.67 14.74 -14.73
N ALA A 132 -16.51 15.58 -13.78
CA ALA A 132 -17.54 16.57 -13.45
C ALA A 132 -17.65 17.72 -14.46
#